data_6f842cf6f18b826b8f2b32980018a42b
#
_entry.id   6f842cf6f18b826b8f2b32980018a42b
#
_cell.length_a   1.000
_cell.length_b   1.000
_cell.length_c   1.000
_cell.angle_alpha   90.00
_cell.angle_beta   90.00
_cell.angle_gamma   90.00
#
_symmetry.space_group_name_H-M   'P 1'
#
loop_
_entity.id
_entity.type
_entity.pdbx_description
1 polymer ?
#
loop_
_entity_poly.entity_id
_entity_poly.type
_entity_poly.pdbx_seq_one_letter_code
_entity_poly.pdbx_strand_id
1 'polypeptide(L)' 'MIEIKIDGIQAECKVDCADGRILSDDIHRALIALYRVVCKATNDETADKAMQYIMALIGSGVIKKDYEQLMQMAGAENGN' A
#
# COMPACT_ATOMS: atom_id res chain seq x y z
N MET A 1 -10.17 4.31 -9.75
CA MET A 1 -10.49 4.23 -8.32
C MET A 1 -9.71 3.12 -7.66
N ILE A 2 -9.25 3.34 -6.44
CA ILE A 2 -8.53 2.33 -5.66
C ILE A 2 -9.31 2.10 -4.37
N GLU A 3 -9.63 0.84 -4.09
CA GLU A 3 -10.23 0.45 -2.83
C GLU A 3 -9.28 -0.50 -2.11
N ILE A 4 -9.00 -0.22 -0.85
CA ILE A 4 -8.14 -1.06 -0.02
C ILE A 4 -8.91 -1.47 1.22
N LYS A 5 -8.94 -2.76 1.46
CA LYS A 5 -9.59 -3.33 2.64
C LYS A 5 -8.59 -4.18 3.39
N ILE A 6 -8.39 -3.88 4.66
CA ILE A 6 -7.43 -4.60 5.50
C ILE A 6 -8.21 -5.24 6.65
N ASP A 7 -8.01 -6.54 6.82
CA ASP A 7 -8.65 -7.31 7.89
C ASP A 7 -7.59 -8.23 8.52
N GLY A 8 -7.03 -7.79 9.63
CA GLY A 8 -5.94 -8.51 10.27
C GLY A 8 -4.71 -8.56 9.38
N ILE A 9 -4.28 -9.75 9.03
CA ILE A 9 -3.13 -9.94 8.14
C ILE A 9 -3.52 -9.98 6.66
N GLN A 10 -4.81 -9.94 6.36
CA GLN A 10 -5.30 -9.98 4.99
C GLN A 10 -5.55 -8.57 4.49
N ALA A 11 -5.17 -8.34 3.26
CA ALA A 11 -5.42 -7.07 2.60
C ALA A 11 -5.96 -7.33 1.20
N GLU A 12 -7.06 -6.66 0.86
CA GLU A 12 -7.62 -6.70 -0.48
C GLU A 12 -7.52 -5.32 -1.09
N CYS A 13 -7.12 -5.25 -2.33
CA CYS A 13 -7.03 -4.01 -3.06
C CYS A 13 -7.71 -4.16 -4.41
N LYS A 14 -8.63 -3.26 -4.71
CA LYS A 14 -9.26 -3.18 -6.03
C LYS A 14 -8.77 -1.93 -6.72
N VAL A 15 -8.32 -2.10 -7.95
CA VAL A 15 -7.88 -0.99 -8.79
C VAL A 15 -8.75 -0.99 -10.05
N ASP A 16 -9.47 0.09 -10.25
CA ASP A 16 -10.30 0.28 -11.42
C ASP A 16 -9.76 1.47 -12.20
N CYS A 17 -8.72 1.20 -12.96
CA CYS A 17 -8.05 2.24 -13.71
C CYS A 17 -7.22 1.63 -14.84
N ALA A 18 -7.39 2.15 -16.05
CA ALA A 18 -6.66 1.68 -17.23
C ALA A 18 -5.48 2.56 -17.60
N ASP A 19 -5.41 3.77 -17.06
CA ASP A 19 -4.36 4.75 -17.39
C ASP A 19 -3.41 4.92 -16.22
N GLY A 20 -2.11 4.73 -16.49
CA GLY A 20 -1.09 4.83 -15.45
C GLY A 20 -1.02 6.19 -14.76
N ARG A 21 -1.35 7.28 -15.45
CA ARG A 21 -1.36 8.61 -14.83
C ARG A 21 -2.52 8.74 -13.86
N ILE A 22 -3.69 8.27 -14.26
CA ILE A 22 -4.86 8.28 -13.39
C ILE A 22 -4.61 7.39 -12.18
N LEU A 23 -3.96 6.25 -12.39
CA LEU A 23 -3.59 5.35 -11.30
C LEU A 23 -2.65 6.02 -10.31
N SER A 24 -1.64 6.75 -10.78
CA SER A 24 -0.71 7.48 -9.92
C SER A 24 -1.44 8.54 -9.10
N ASP A 25 -2.36 9.28 -9.71
CA ASP A 25 -3.17 10.27 -9.01
C ASP A 25 -4.06 9.61 -7.95
N ASP A 26 -4.65 8.47 -8.28
CA ASP A 26 -5.48 7.74 -7.34
C ASP A 26 -4.68 7.21 -6.15
N ILE A 27 -3.47 6.73 -6.40
CA ILE A 27 -2.57 6.30 -5.32
C ILE A 27 -2.23 7.49 -4.42
N HIS A 28 -1.94 8.65 -5.00
CA HIS A 28 -1.65 9.86 -4.24
C HIS A 28 -2.83 10.23 -3.35
N ARG A 29 -4.04 10.21 -3.92
CA ARG A 29 -5.26 10.51 -3.15
C ARG A 29 -5.51 9.50 -2.04
N ALA A 30 -5.22 8.22 -2.31
CA ALA A 30 -5.35 7.19 -1.29
C ALA A 30 -4.40 7.44 -0.13
N LEU A 31 -3.17 7.86 -0.41
CA LEU A 31 -2.19 8.20 0.64
C LEU A 31 -2.65 9.41 1.45
N ILE A 32 -3.23 10.43 0.80
CA ILE A 32 -3.79 11.58 1.51
C ILE A 32 -4.92 11.13 2.44
N ALA A 33 -5.80 10.28 1.96
CA ALA A 33 -6.91 9.78 2.76
C ALA A 33 -6.40 8.96 3.95
N LEU A 34 -5.40 8.13 3.74
CA LEU A 34 -4.79 7.33 4.79
C LEU A 34 -4.14 8.23 5.86
N TYR A 35 -3.39 9.25 5.43
CA TYR A 35 -2.80 10.21 6.35
C TYR A 35 -3.87 10.87 7.22
N ARG A 36 -4.95 11.32 6.58
CA ARG A 36 -6.06 11.96 7.29
C ARG A 36 -6.68 11.05 8.35
N VAL A 37 -6.88 9.78 8.01
CA VAL A 37 -7.46 8.80 8.94
C VAL A 37 -6.52 8.57 10.12
N VAL A 38 -5.22 8.44 9.86
CA VAL A 38 -4.23 8.24 10.92
C VAL A 38 -4.14 9.48 11.81
N CYS A 39 -4.20 10.68 11.24
CA CYS A 39 -4.22 11.92 12.03
C CYS A 39 -5.42 11.95 12.97
N LYS A 40 -6.59 11.57 12.49
CA LYS A 40 -7.80 11.55 13.30
C LYS A 40 -7.76 10.50 14.39
N ALA A 41 -7.19 9.34 14.07
CA ALA A 41 -7.13 8.22 15.03
C ALA A 41 -6.04 8.44 16.08
N THR A 42 -5.01 9.18 15.77
CA THR A 42 -3.87 9.41 16.66
C THR A 42 -3.60 10.91 16.78
N ASN A 43 -2.61 11.39 16.05
CA ASN A 43 -2.25 12.82 16.00
C ASN A 43 -1.38 13.07 14.77
N ASP A 44 -1.09 14.34 14.49
CA ASP A 44 -0.29 14.71 13.32
C ASP A 44 1.14 14.18 13.41
N GLU A 45 1.73 14.19 14.58
CA GLU A 45 3.09 13.70 14.76
C GLU A 45 3.21 12.22 14.44
N THR A 46 2.27 11.41 14.93
CA THR A 46 2.25 9.98 14.64
C THR A 46 2.02 9.71 13.15
N ALA A 47 1.12 10.47 12.54
CA ALA A 47 0.85 10.34 11.10
C ALA A 47 2.09 10.69 10.27
N ASP A 48 2.80 11.75 10.63
CA ASP A 48 4.02 12.14 9.93
C ASP A 48 5.09 11.06 10.03
N LYS A 49 5.27 10.47 11.19
CA LYS A 49 6.24 9.38 11.38
C LYS A 49 5.86 8.16 10.56
N ALA A 50 4.58 7.81 10.54
CA ALA A 50 4.10 6.67 9.76
C ALA A 50 4.33 6.89 8.27
N MET A 51 4.05 8.10 7.77
CA MET A 51 4.28 8.41 6.36
C MET A 51 5.76 8.39 6.00
N GLN A 52 6.62 8.91 6.86
CA GLN A 52 8.06 8.86 6.64
C GLN A 52 8.57 7.43 6.58
N TYR A 53 8.08 6.57 7.45
CA TYR A 53 8.42 5.15 7.44
C TYR A 53 7.99 4.47 6.13
N ILE A 54 6.77 4.72 5.70
CA ILE A 54 6.24 4.15 4.45
C ILE A 54 7.06 4.63 3.24
N MET A 55 7.39 5.92 3.21
CA MET A 55 8.21 6.46 2.12
C MET A 55 9.59 5.84 2.08
N ALA A 56 10.19 5.60 3.24
CA ALA A 56 11.47 4.92 3.32
C ALA A 56 11.39 3.49 2.80
N LEU A 57 10.33 2.75 3.14
CA LEU A 57 10.11 1.40 2.62
C LEU A 57 9.97 1.39 1.11
N ILE A 58 9.17 2.31 0.57
CA ILE A 58 8.98 2.41 -0.87
C ILE A 58 10.31 2.75 -1.56
N GLY A 59 11.02 3.74 -1.03
CA GLY A 59 12.28 4.19 -1.63
C GLY A 59 13.40 3.17 -1.57
N SER A 60 13.38 2.27 -0.59
CA SER A 60 14.41 1.23 -0.46
C SER A 60 14.18 0.03 -1.37
N GLY A 61 13.01 -0.08 -1.98
CA GLY A 61 12.67 -1.23 -2.81
C GLY A 61 12.23 -2.45 -2.04
N VAL A 62 12.08 -2.36 -0.73
CA VAL A 62 11.68 -3.49 0.11
C VAL A 62 10.30 -4.00 -0.27
N ILE A 63 9.38 -3.11 -0.58
CA ILE A 63 8.01 -3.50 -0.93
C ILE A 63 8.01 -4.36 -2.20
N LYS A 64 8.79 -3.97 -3.19
CA LYS A 64 8.91 -4.74 -4.43
C LYS A 64 9.53 -6.11 -4.16
N LYS A 65 10.57 -6.17 -3.33
CA LYS A 65 11.19 -7.44 -2.95
C LYS A 65 10.22 -8.35 -2.24
N ASP A 66 9.46 -7.82 -1.29
CA ASP A 66 8.49 -8.61 -0.55
C ASP A 66 7.41 -9.14 -1.49
N TYR A 67 6.95 -8.33 -2.43
CA TYR A 67 5.99 -8.77 -3.43
C TYR A 67 6.56 -9.93 -4.26
N GLU A 68 7.80 -9.80 -4.74
CA GLU A 68 8.43 -10.84 -5.54
C GLU A 68 8.57 -12.16 -4.77
N GLN A 69 8.93 -12.08 -3.48
CA GLN A 69 9.01 -13.26 -2.63
C GLN A 69 7.65 -13.92 -2.44
N LEU A 70 6.61 -13.13 -2.21
CA LEU A 70 5.26 -13.66 -2.07
C LEU A 70 4.81 -14.39 -3.34
N MET A 71 5.12 -13.85 -4.51
CA MET A 71 4.75 -14.46 -5.77
C MET A 71 5.51 -15.78 -6.00
N GLN A 72 6.78 -15.83 -5.60
CA GLN A 72 7.55 -17.06 -5.68
C GLN A 72 6.99 -18.15 -4.77
N MET A 73 6.62 -17.79 -3.55
CA MET A 73 6.02 -18.72 -2.60
C MET A 73 4.68 -19.23 -3.11
N ALA A 74 3.85 -18.35 -3.65
CA ALA A 74 2.57 -18.73 -4.20
C ALA A 74 2.74 -19.69 -5.39
N GLY A 75 3.72 -19.44 -6.24
CA GLY A 75 4.03 -20.32 -7.35
C GLY A 75 4.48 -21.70 -6.90
N ALA A 76 5.30 -21.74 -5.85
CA ALA A 76 5.75 -23.02 -5.29
C ALA A 76 4.59 -23.80 -4.66
N GLU A 77 3.69 -23.09 -3.98
CA GLU A 77 2.52 -23.73 -3.35
C GLU A 77 1.55 -24.28 -4.37
N ASN A 78 1.43 -23.69 -5.53
CA ASN A 78 0.48 -24.07 -6.54
C ASN A 78 0.91 -25.32 -7.33
N GLY A 79 1.83 -26.05 -6.79
CA GLY A 79 2.06 -27.40 -7.25
C GLY A 79 2.92 -27.53 -8.46
N ASN A 80 3.68 -26.67 -8.59
CA ASN A 80 4.56 -26.83 -9.73
C ASN A 80 5.88 -27.38 -9.36
#